data_5e52fbf6bbe06e4263a8fb14c2fcd565
#
_entry.id   5e52fbf6bbe06e4263a8fb14c2fcd565
#
_cell.length_a   1.000
_cell.length_b   1.000
_cell.length_c   1.000
_cell.angle_alpha   90.00
_cell.angle_beta   90.00
_cell.angle_gamma   90.00
#
_symmetry.space_group_name_H-M   'P 1'
#
loop_
_entity.id
_entity.type
_entity.pdbx_description
1 polymer ?
#
loop_
_entity_poly.entity_id
_entity_poly.type
_entity_poly.pdbx_seq_one_letter_code
_entity_poly.pdbx_strand_id
1 'polypeptide(L)'
;FDLESDRMRNLDFDAGKVESERGVVYSERRSSVDNDNFGTLIEQMQATAFVAHPYQIPTIGWPSDIESWKVADLQDYYRQYYAPNNAVIFIVGDVDPEAVFKLADQYLAGIPAQPAPPAVTTKEPPQLGERRLRIERDAQTPLLAMAWHTAAESAREARVMEVLLAILGDGDSSRLYQRLVEQEQAAVDVGTQFDAGFDPGLAWVYAVVPPGGDVTRTEKLI
;
A
#
# COMPACT_ATOMS: atom_id res chain seq x y z
N PHE A 1 -11.73 10.16 23.55
CA PHE A 1 -13.08 10.22 22.94
C PHE A 1 -13.44 11.63 22.47
N ASP A 2 -13.23 12.68 23.27
CA ASP A 2 -13.57 14.06 22.91
C ASP A 2 -12.94 14.48 21.58
N LEU A 3 -11.61 14.36 21.44
CA LEU A 3 -10.89 14.72 20.21
C LEU A 3 -11.30 13.87 19.01
N GLU A 4 -11.53 12.57 19.20
CA GLU A 4 -11.87 11.68 18.08
C GLU A 4 -13.32 11.87 17.61
N SER A 5 -14.24 12.18 18.52
CA SER A 5 -15.60 12.54 18.16
C SER A 5 -15.66 13.89 17.40
N ASP A 6 -14.83 14.84 17.79
CA ASP A 6 -14.68 16.12 17.09
C ASP A 6 -14.11 15.93 15.69
N ARG A 7 -13.04 15.14 15.54
CA ARG A 7 -12.47 14.80 14.22
C ARG A 7 -13.45 14.08 13.30
N MET A 8 -14.32 13.24 13.87
CA MET A 8 -15.35 12.54 13.09
C MET A 8 -16.40 13.48 12.53
N ARG A 9 -16.57 14.69 13.09
CA ARG A 9 -17.72 15.54 12.85
C ARG A 9 -17.40 16.94 12.35
N ASN A 10 -16.32 17.54 12.88
CA ASN A 10 -16.11 18.98 12.79
C ASN A 10 -14.77 19.32 12.12
N LEU A 11 -14.23 18.46 11.25
CA LEU A 11 -13.01 18.75 10.54
C LEU A 11 -13.17 20.00 9.67
N ASP A 12 -12.33 20.99 9.91
CA ASP A 12 -12.30 22.25 9.16
C ASP A 12 -11.36 22.13 7.94
N PHE A 13 -11.89 22.45 6.77
CA PHE A 13 -11.17 22.45 5.51
C PHE A 13 -10.81 23.88 5.09
N ASP A 14 -9.99 24.56 5.88
CA ASP A 14 -9.44 25.86 5.52
C ASP A 14 -8.60 25.76 4.23
N ALA A 15 -8.91 26.59 3.23
CA ALA A 15 -8.27 26.53 1.92
C ALA A 15 -6.76 26.74 1.99
N GLY A 16 -6.28 27.60 2.90
CA GLY A 16 -4.85 27.85 3.07
C GLY A 16 -4.12 26.66 3.68
N LYS A 17 -4.74 25.99 4.66
CA LYS A 17 -4.21 24.74 5.25
C LYS A 17 -4.21 23.60 4.23
N VAL A 18 -5.27 23.47 3.45
CA VAL A 18 -5.34 22.46 2.38
C VAL A 18 -4.25 22.66 1.34
N GLU A 19 -3.97 23.90 0.93
CA GLU A 19 -2.89 24.16 -0.02
C GLU A 19 -1.50 23.92 0.58
N SER A 20 -1.30 24.26 1.85
CA SER A 20 -0.07 23.91 2.57
C SER A 20 0.14 22.39 2.62
N GLU A 21 -0.90 21.63 2.95
CA GLU A 21 -0.85 20.16 3.01
C GLU A 21 -0.63 19.53 1.65
N ARG A 22 -1.19 20.09 0.57
CA ARG A 22 -0.85 19.67 -0.81
C ARG A 22 0.65 19.71 -1.05
N GLY A 23 1.33 20.76 -0.59
CA GLY A 23 2.79 20.88 -0.67
C GLY A 23 3.52 19.78 0.12
N VAL A 24 2.99 19.38 1.27
CA VAL A 24 3.53 18.26 2.07
C VAL A 24 3.36 16.94 1.34
N VAL A 25 2.16 16.61 0.86
CA VAL A 25 1.87 15.39 0.10
C VAL A 25 2.74 15.31 -1.17
N TYR A 26 2.92 16.44 -1.86
CA TYR A 26 3.79 16.48 -3.04
C TYR A 26 5.26 16.25 -2.70
N SER A 27 5.72 16.77 -1.56
CA SER A 27 7.09 16.53 -1.07
C SER A 27 7.29 15.08 -0.65
N GLU A 28 6.30 14.46 -0.02
CA GLU A 28 6.29 13.04 0.32
C GLU A 28 6.38 12.18 -0.95
N ARG A 29 5.56 12.47 -1.98
CA ARG A 29 5.65 11.77 -3.25
C ARG A 29 7.04 11.88 -3.87
N ARG A 30 7.62 13.09 -3.89
CA ARG A 30 8.98 13.28 -4.41
C ARG A 30 10.02 12.43 -3.69
N SER A 31 9.95 12.35 -2.37
CA SER A 31 10.93 11.61 -1.57
C SER A 31 10.73 10.09 -1.63
N SER A 32 9.48 9.62 -1.70
CA SER A 32 9.17 8.19 -1.62
C SER A 32 9.01 7.50 -2.99
N VAL A 33 8.78 8.27 -4.07
CA VAL A 33 8.57 7.72 -5.42
C VAL A 33 9.46 8.40 -6.46
N ASP A 34 9.29 9.73 -6.67
CA ASP A 34 9.88 10.38 -7.85
C ASP A 34 11.42 10.41 -7.77
N ASN A 35 12.01 10.56 -6.59
CA ASN A 35 13.46 10.57 -6.35
C ASN A 35 13.97 9.25 -5.77
N ASP A 36 13.10 8.27 -5.57
CA ASP A 36 13.47 6.94 -5.10
C ASP A 36 13.30 5.88 -6.21
N ASN A 37 14.38 5.18 -6.53
CA ASN A 37 14.37 4.17 -7.58
C ASN A 37 13.54 2.96 -7.20
N PHE A 38 13.54 2.57 -5.92
CA PHE A 38 12.74 1.45 -5.43
C PHE A 38 11.25 1.81 -5.42
N GLY A 39 10.88 2.97 -4.88
CA GLY A 39 9.50 3.45 -4.89
C GLY A 39 8.94 3.59 -6.31
N THR A 40 9.74 4.11 -7.25
CA THR A 40 9.35 4.15 -8.67
C THR A 40 9.12 2.74 -9.24
N LEU A 41 10.00 1.78 -8.93
CA LEU A 41 9.85 0.40 -9.40
C LEU A 41 8.54 -0.22 -8.89
N ILE A 42 8.24 -0.06 -7.60
CA ILE A 42 7.02 -0.60 -6.99
C ILE A 42 5.75 0.05 -7.57
N GLU A 43 5.73 1.37 -7.70
CA GLU A 43 4.60 2.08 -8.32
C GLU A 43 4.33 1.56 -9.73
N GLN A 44 5.36 1.45 -10.55
CA GLN A 44 5.23 1.02 -11.94
C GLN A 44 4.92 -0.48 -12.07
N MET A 45 5.43 -1.31 -11.16
CA MET A 45 5.08 -2.73 -11.06
C MET A 45 3.59 -2.88 -10.75
N GLN A 46 3.08 -2.17 -9.75
CA GLN A 46 1.68 -2.20 -9.34
C GLN A 46 0.75 -1.72 -10.47
N ALA A 47 1.08 -0.59 -11.11
CA ALA A 47 0.33 -0.07 -12.25
C ALA A 47 0.37 -1.00 -13.47
N THR A 48 1.40 -1.83 -13.61
CA THR A 48 1.50 -2.84 -14.67
C THR A 48 0.73 -4.11 -14.31
N ALA A 49 0.73 -4.50 -13.05
CA ALA A 49 0.05 -5.71 -12.57
C ALA A 49 -1.47 -5.59 -12.67
N PHE A 50 -2.04 -4.43 -12.31
CA PHE A 50 -3.48 -4.20 -12.37
C PHE A 50 -3.85 -3.36 -13.59
N VAL A 51 -4.86 -3.80 -14.35
CA VAL A 51 -5.36 -3.09 -15.54
C VAL A 51 -6.78 -2.55 -15.37
N ALA A 52 -7.51 -3.03 -14.37
CA ALA A 52 -8.90 -2.64 -14.14
C ALA A 52 -9.18 -2.31 -12.66
N HIS A 53 -8.61 -3.08 -11.74
CA HIS A 53 -8.86 -2.87 -10.32
C HIS A 53 -8.21 -1.57 -9.82
N PRO A 54 -8.86 -0.81 -8.89
CA PRO A 54 -8.31 0.43 -8.32
C PRO A 54 -6.93 0.29 -7.68
N TYR A 55 -6.48 -0.91 -7.34
CA TYR A 55 -5.12 -1.16 -6.83
C TYR A 55 -4.00 -0.77 -7.81
N GLN A 56 -4.31 -0.47 -9.07
CA GLN A 56 -3.37 0.15 -10.01
C GLN A 56 -2.94 1.57 -9.61
N ILE A 57 -3.74 2.24 -8.73
CA ILE A 57 -3.49 3.63 -8.32
C ILE A 57 -2.62 3.61 -7.07
N PRO A 58 -1.47 4.30 -7.05
CA PRO A 58 -0.62 4.36 -5.87
C PRO A 58 -1.34 5.09 -4.72
N THR A 59 -1.09 4.66 -3.48
CA THR A 59 -1.72 5.27 -2.29
C THR A 59 -1.43 6.76 -2.17
N ILE A 60 -0.23 7.20 -2.53
CA ILE A 60 0.15 8.63 -2.52
C ILE A 60 -0.58 9.43 -3.61
N GLY A 61 -1.16 8.78 -4.62
CA GLY A 61 -1.79 9.39 -5.79
C GLY A 61 -0.81 9.76 -6.90
N TRP A 62 -1.33 9.94 -8.12
CA TRP A 62 -0.53 10.45 -9.23
C TRP A 62 -0.29 11.96 -9.08
N PRO A 63 0.80 12.52 -9.64
CA PRO A 63 1.08 13.97 -9.57
C PRO A 63 -0.11 14.82 -10.01
N SER A 64 -0.77 14.47 -11.12
CA SER A 64 -1.95 15.16 -11.63
C SER A 64 -3.13 15.16 -10.66
N ASP A 65 -3.30 14.08 -9.89
CA ASP A 65 -4.37 13.98 -8.90
C ASP A 65 -4.07 14.91 -7.72
N ILE A 66 -2.83 14.89 -7.21
CA ILE A 66 -2.38 15.77 -6.13
C ILE A 66 -2.55 17.24 -6.52
N GLU A 67 -2.25 17.60 -7.76
CA GLU A 67 -2.35 18.97 -8.27
C GLU A 67 -3.79 19.43 -8.48
N SER A 68 -4.71 18.51 -8.79
CA SER A 68 -6.05 18.85 -9.25
C SER A 68 -7.14 18.81 -8.18
N TRP A 69 -6.98 18.08 -7.06
CA TRP A 69 -8.00 17.98 -6.04
C TRP A 69 -8.28 19.33 -5.36
N LYS A 70 -9.54 19.54 -5.01
CA LYS A 70 -10.07 20.79 -4.45
C LYS A 70 -10.58 20.55 -3.04
N VAL A 71 -10.75 21.62 -2.28
CA VAL A 71 -11.36 21.55 -0.94
C VAL A 71 -12.70 20.81 -0.97
N ALA A 72 -13.51 21.01 -2.01
CA ALA A 72 -14.79 20.31 -2.16
C ALA A 72 -14.63 18.79 -2.27
N ASP A 73 -13.62 18.30 -2.96
CA ASP A 73 -13.36 16.86 -3.13
C ASP A 73 -12.99 16.22 -1.77
N LEU A 74 -12.17 16.92 -0.97
CA LEU A 74 -11.82 16.49 0.39
C LEU A 74 -13.04 16.49 1.33
N GLN A 75 -13.90 17.52 1.23
CA GLN A 75 -15.13 17.58 2.00
C GLN A 75 -16.10 16.47 1.62
N ASP A 76 -16.21 16.15 0.32
CA ASP A 76 -17.05 15.06 -0.16
C ASP A 76 -16.52 13.71 0.29
N TYR A 77 -15.21 13.49 0.22
CA TYR A 77 -14.56 12.29 0.74
C TYR A 77 -14.80 12.15 2.25
N TYR A 78 -14.59 13.20 3.02
CA TYR A 78 -14.82 13.21 4.45
C TYR A 78 -16.28 12.85 4.80
N ARG A 79 -17.26 13.52 4.16
CA ARG A 79 -18.68 13.21 4.36
C ARG A 79 -19.04 11.77 4.02
N GLN A 80 -18.39 11.19 3.03
CA GLN A 80 -18.69 9.84 2.56
C GLN A 80 -18.08 8.75 3.43
N TYR A 81 -16.86 8.94 3.90
CA TYR A 81 -16.09 7.87 4.54
C TYR A 81 -15.93 8.02 6.05
N TYR A 82 -15.99 9.24 6.59
CA TYR A 82 -15.84 9.50 8.02
C TYR A 82 -17.20 9.48 8.70
N ALA A 83 -17.63 8.28 9.08
CA ALA A 83 -18.92 8.05 9.74
C ALA A 83 -18.80 6.95 10.80
N PRO A 84 -19.57 7.02 11.92
CA PRO A 84 -19.50 6.01 12.97
C PRO A 84 -19.79 4.59 12.48
N ASN A 85 -20.69 4.45 11.53
CA ASN A 85 -21.04 3.16 10.92
C ASN A 85 -20.02 2.67 9.87
N ASN A 86 -18.97 3.43 9.61
CA ASN A 86 -17.83 3.04 8.76
C ASN A 86 -16.50 3.07 9.53
N ALA A 87 -16.54 3.07 10.87
CA ALA A 87 -15.38 3.13 11.73
C ALA A 87 -15.41 2.01 12.77
N VAL A 88 -14.24 1.51 13.13
CA VAL A 88 -14.04 0.57 14.24
C VAL A 88 -12.98 1.15 15.16
N ILE A 89 -13.27 1.24 16.45
CA ILE A 89 -12.34 1.74 17.46
C ILE A 89 -11.82 0.56 18.27
N PHE A 90 -10.51 0.39 18.32
CA PHE A 90 -9.83 -0.58 19.16
C PHE A 90 -9.15 0.16 20.32
N ILE A 91 -9.47 -0.22 21.57
CA ILE A 91 -8.85 0.32 22.76
C ILE A 91 -8.17 -0.82 23.50
N VAL A 92 -6.85 -0.79 23.59
CA VAL A 92 -6.02 -1.84 24.17
C VAL A 92 -5.16 -1.27 25.29
N GLY A 93 -5.19 -1.90 26.46
CA GLY A 93 -4.43 -1.49 27.63
C GLY A 93 -5.12 -1.88 28.94
N ASP A 94 -4.71 -1.24 30.04
CA ASP A 94 -5.38 -1.39 31.34
C ASP A 94 -6.63 -0.51 31.37
N VAL A 95 -7.73 -1.04 30.83
CA VAL A 95 -9.00 -0.32 30.67
C VAL A 95 -10.17 -1.15 31.22
N ASP A 96 -11.18 -0.45 31.77
CA ASP A 96 -12.47 -1.02 32.10
C ASP A 96 -13.40 -0.93 30.88
N PRO A 97 -13.83 -2.05 30.27
CA PRO A 97 -14.70 -2.04 29.09
C PRO A 97 -16.01 -1.27 29.31
N GLU A 98 -16.62 -1.40 30.49
CA GLU A 98 -17.88 -0.70 30.82
C GLU A 98 -17.71 0.82 30.86
N ALA A 99 -16.59 1.28 31.40
CA ALA A 99 -16.25 2.72 31.36
C ALA A 99 -16.00 3.21 29.93
N VAL A 100 -15.32 2.39 29.11
CA VAL A 100 -15.06 2.69 27.70
C VAL A 100 -16.37 2.79 26.91
N PHE A 101 -17.31 1.86 27.08
CA PHE A 101 -18.60 1.89 26.41
C PHE A 101 -19.43 3.10 26.81
N LYS A 102 -19.42 3.50 28.09
CA LYS A 102 -20.08 4.71 28.54
C LYS A 102 -19.51 5.98 27.89
N LEU A 103 -18.20 6.06 27.74
CA LEU A 103 -17.55 7.14 27.01
C LEU A 103 -17.91 7.13 25.53
N ALA A 104 -17.95 5.96 24.90
CA ALA A 104 -18.38 5.83 23.52
C ALA A 104 -19.82 6.31 23.31
N ASP A 105 -20.74 5.91 24.18
CA ASP A 105 -22.11 6.38 24.16
C ASP A 105 -22.21 7.91 24.35
N GLN A 106 -21.44 8.44 25.29
CA GLN A 106 -21.44 9.87 25.59
C GLN A 106 -20.97 10.71 24.40
N TYR A 107 -19.91 10.31 23.73
CA TYR A 107 -19.23 11.12 22.71
C TYR A 107 -19.63 10.77 21.26
N LEU A 108 -19.97 9.51 21.00
CA LEU A 108 -20.16 9.03 19.63
C LEU A 108 -21.64 8.74 19.27
N ALA A 109 -22.49 8.38 20.24
CA ALA A 109 -23.88 7.99 19.94
C ALA A 109 -24.72 9.12 19.30
N GLY A 110 -24.34 10.39 19.55
CA GLY A 110 -24.99 11.55 18.92
C GLY A 110 -24.58 11.81 17.47
N ILE A 111 -23.57 11.14 16.96
CA ILE A 111 -23.10 11.32 15.58
C ILE A 111 -23.97 10.46 14.65
N PRO A 112 -24.68 11.03 13.66
CA PRO A 112 -25.56 10.26 12.81
C PRO A 112 -24.78 9.36 11.85
N ALA A 113 -25.34 8.16 11.60
CA ALA A 113 -24.84 7.28 10.56
C ALA A 113 -24.97 7.94 9.17
N GLN A 114 -24.07 7.61 8.29
CA GLN A 114 -24.08 8.04 6.88
C GLN A 114 -24.43 6.86 5.96
N PRO A 115 -24.84 7.12 4.72
CA PRO A 115 -24.93 6.06 3.71
C PRO A 115 -23.60 5.31 3.61
N ALA A 116 -23.68 3.98 3.42
CA ALA A 116 -22.47 3.19 3.24
C ALA A 116 -21.67 3.69 2.02
N PRO A 117 -20.33 3.75 2.12
CA PRO A 117 -19.51 4.08 0.97
C PRO A 117 -19.80 3.15 -0.23
N PRO A 118 -19.67 3.64 -1.47
CA PRO A 118 -19.85 2.79 -2.65
C PRO A 118 -18.82 1.66 -2.64
N ALA A 119 -19.30 0.44 -2.90
CA ALA A 119 -18.41 -0.71 -3.02
C ALA A 119 -17.58 -0.65 -4.30
N VAL A 120 -16.35 -1.12 -4.24
CA VAL A 120 -15.54 -1.38 -5.42
C VAL A 120 -16.16 -2.58 -6.15
N THR A 121 -16.69 -2.35 -7.35
CA THR A 121 -17.36 -3.38 -8.16
C THR A 121 -16.48 -3.93 -9.27
N THR A 122 -15.46 -3.18 -9.67
CA THR A 122 -14.53 -3.60 -10.70
C THR A 122 -13.60 -4.68 -10.16
N LYS A 123 -13.53 -5.80 -10.85
CA LYS A 123 -12.62 -6.90 -10.55
C LYS A 123 -11.49 -6.92 -11.56
N GLU A 124 -10.29 -7.25 -11.10
CA GLU A 124 -9.17 -7.48 -12.00
C GLU A 124 -9.46 -8.71 -12.88
N PRO A 125 -9.36 -8.60 -14.21
CA PRO A 125 -9.51 -9.74 -15.08
C PRO A 125 -8.33 -10.71 -14.95
N PRO A 126 -8.52 -12.01 -15.29
CA PRO A 126 -7.40 -12.95 -15.33
C PRO A 126 -6.28 -12.48 -16.23
N GLN A 127 -5.04 -12.57 -15.74
CA GLN A 127 -3.86 -12.27 -16.50
C GLN A 127 -3.61 -13.40 -17.52
N LEU A 128 -3.64 -13.07 -18.81
CA LEU A 128 -3.51 -14.04 -19.90
C LEU A 128 -2.06 -14.29 -20.34
N GLY A 129 -1.12 -13.55 -19.80
CA GLY A 129 0.30 -13.70 -20.15
C GLY A 129 1.19 -12.85 -19.23
N GLU A 130 2.49 -13.06 -19.38
CA GLU A 130 3.47 -12.25 -18.65
C GLU A 130 3.41 -10.79 -19.10
N ARG A 131 3.59 -9.88 -18.14
CA ARG A 131 3.76 -8.44 -18.37
C ARG A 131 5.16 -8.06 -17.95
N ARG A 132 5.88 -7.35 -18.81
CA ARG A 132 7.24 -6.87 -18.55
C ARG A 132 7.32 -5.37 -18.68
N LEU A 133 8.02 -4.75 -17.73
CA LEU A 133 8.33 -3.33 -17.75
C LEU A 133 9.84 -3.17 -17.54
N ARG A 134 10.45 -2.27 -18.29
CA ARG A 134 11.82 -1.82 -18.06
C ARG A 134 11.83 -0.32 -17.84
N ILE A 135 12.39 0.11 -16.71
CA ILE A 135 12.55 1.51 -16.34
C ILE A 135 14.02 1.87 -16.45
N GLU A 136 14.33 2.94 -17.15
CA GLU A 136 15.68 3.46 -17.28
C GLU A 136 15.81 4.75 -16.47
N ARG A 137 16.67 4.72 -15.46
CA ARG A 137 16.97 5.84 -14.56
C ARG A 137 18.44 5.81 -14.14
N ASP A 138 18.92 6.94 -13.62
CA ASP A 138 20.22 6.97 -12.98
C ASP A 138 20.17 6.12 -11.70
N ALA A 139 20.94 5.04 -11.69
CA ALA A 139 21.02 4.11 -10.57
C ALA A 139 22.41 3.49 -10.51
N GLN A 140 22.94 3.30 -9.31
CA GLN A 140 24.21 2.60 -9.11
C GLN A 140 24.04 1.10 -9.25
N THR A 141 22.88 0.57 -8.89
CA THR A 141 22.56 -0.86 -8.89
C THR A 141 21.24 -1.10 -9.62
N PRO A 142 21.18 -2.08 -10.53
CA PRO A 142 19.91 -2.50 -11.09
C PRO A 142 19.00 -3.09 -10.03
N LEU A 143 17.70 -2.82 -10.14
CA LEU A 143 16.66 -3.40 -9.32
C LEU A 143 15.79 -4.32 -10.17
N LEU A 144 15.42 -5.47 -9.62
CA LEU A 144 14.50 -6.42 -10.23
C LEU A 144 13.32 -6.63 -9.27
N ALA A 145 12.10 -6.61 -9.79
CA ALA A 145 10.92 -7.05 -9.06
C ALA A 145 10.10 -8.00 -9.91
N MET A 146 9.56 -9.05 -9.28
CA MET A 146 8.69 -10.04 -9.88
C MET A 146 7.45 -10.18 -9.01
N ALA A 147 6.26 -10.05 -9.60
CA ALA A 147 5.01 -10.05 -8.86
C ALA A 147 3.99 -11.05 -9.42
N TRP A 148 3.16 -11.58 -8.55
CA TRP A 148 2.08 -12.51 -8.87
C TRP A 148 0.80 -12.06 -8.19
N HIS A 149 -0.32 -12.14 -8.89
CA HIS A 149 -1.63 -11.98 -8.28
C HIS A 149 -1.88 -13.07 -7.24
N THR A 150 -2.46 -12.69 -6.12
CA THR A 150 -2.68 -13.60 -5.00
C THR A 150 -4.04 -13.37 -4.33
N ALA A 151 -4.32 -14.07 -3.25
CA ALA A 151 -5.58 -14.03 -2.53
C ALA A 151 -5.78 -12.71 -1.76
N ALA A 152 -7.04 -12.37 -1.47
CA ALA A 152 -7.39 -11.33 -0.51
C ALA A 152 -6.94 -11.69 0.92
N GLU A 153 -6.72 -10.69 1.76
CA GLU A 153 -6.24 -10.89 3.15
C GLU A 153 -7.15 -11.79 3.99
N SER A 154 -8.45 -11.71 3.77
CA SER A 154 -9.44 -12.53 4.50
C SER A 154 -9.46 -14.02 4.09
N ALA A 155 -8.82 -14.39 2.99
CA ALA A 155 -8.76 -15.75 2.52
C ALA A 155 -7.74 -16.60 3.32
N ARG A 156 -8.01 -17.91 3.45
CA ARG A 156 -7.08 -18.83 4.09
C ARG A 156 -5.72 -18.88 3.37
N GLU A 157 -5.74 -18.75 2.07
CA GLU A 157 -4.58 -18.75 1.18
C GLU A 157 -3.61 -17.60 1.50
N ALA A 158 -4.09 -16.49 2.03
CA ALA A 158 -3.25 -15.38 2.47
C ALA A 158 -2.26 -15.82 3.55
N ARG A 159 -2.71 -16.58 4.56
CA ARG A 159 -1.83 -17.10 5.63
C ARG A 159 -0.80 -18.10 5.10
N VAL A 160 -1.17 -18.86 4.09
CA VAL A 160 -0.23 -19.78 3.41
C VAL A 160 0.82 -18.96 2.64
N MET A 161 0.40 -17.86 1.98
CA MET A 161 1.31 -17.00 1.24
C MET A 161 2.30 -16.29 2.16
N GLU A 162 1.86 -15.78 3.32
CA GLU A 162 2.75 -15.18 4.32
C GLU A 162 3.88 -16.13 4.74
N VAL A 163 3.51 -17.38 5.07
CA VAL A 163 4.51 -18.40 5.45
C VAL A 163 5.43 -18.76 4.27
N LEU A 164 4.89 -18.90 3.07
CA LEU A 164 5.67 -19.16 1.87
C LEU A 164 6.70 -18.07 1.62
N LEU A 165 6.27 -16.81 1.66
CA LEU A 165 7.15 -15.66 1.41
C LEU A 165 8.21 -15.52 2.51
N ALA A 166 7.87 -15.78 3.77
CA ALA A 166 8.84 -15.80 4.85
C ALA A 166 9.93 -16.88 4.63
N ILE A 167 9.56 -18.07 4.21
CA ILE A 167 10.54 -19.12 3.86
C ILE A 167 11.41 -18.71 2.67
N LEU A 168 10.83 -18.03 1.69
CA LEU A 168 11.53 -17.64 0.46
C LEU A 168 12.48 -16.46 0.67
N GLY A 169 12.08 -15.41 1.37
CA GLY A 169 12.81 -14.16 1.34
C GLY A 169 12.87 -13.37 2.66
N ASP A 170 12.51 -13.96 3.82
CA ASP A 170 12.61 -13.23 5.09
C ASP A 170 13.90 -13.57 5.83
N GLY A 171 14.80 -12.60 5.88
CA GLY A 171 16.10 -12.68 6.56
C GLY A 171 17.14 -13.54 5.83
N ASP A 172 18.36 -13.53 6.39
CA ASP A 172 19.56 -14.13 5.78
C ASP A 172 19.51 -15.66 5.64
N SER A 173 18.67 -16.33 6.42
CA SER A 173 18.49 -17.78 6.33
C SER A 173 17.47 -18.22 5.29
N SER A 174 16.78 -17.27 4.64
CA SER A 174 15.78 -17.55 3.62
C SER A 174 16.37 -18.16 2.35
N ARG A 175 15.53 -18.89 1.61
CA ARG A 175 16.00 -19.65 0.43
C ARG A 175 16.57 -18.79 -0.67
N LEU A 176 15.95 -17.65 -0.94
CA LEU A 176 16.42 -16.72 -1.97
C LEU A 176 17.70 -16.01 -1.54
N TYR A 177 17.78 -15.57 -0.28
CA TYR A 177 18.99 -14.93 0.23
C TYR A 177 20.19 -15.90 0.15
N GLN A 178 20.06 -17.10 0.68
CA GLN A 178 21.10 -18.14 0.61
C GLN A 178 21.54 -18.43 -0.81
N ARG A 179 20.59 -18.51 -1.75
CA ARG A 179 20.92 -18.79 -3.15
C ARG A 179 21.50 -17.59 -3.87
N LEU A 180 20.82 -16.45 -3.85
CA LEU A 180 21.15 -15.30 -4.70
C LEU A 180 22.31 -14.48 -4.15
N VAL A 181 22.39 -14.32 -2.81
CA VAL A 181 23.41 -13.51 -2.16
C VAL A 181 24.64 -14.35 -1.82
N GLU A 182 24.45 -15.44 -1.05
CA GLU A 182 25.56 -16.21 -0.50
C GLU A 182 26.22 -17.13 -1.55
N GLN A 183 25.43 -17.91 -2.30
CA GLN A 183 25.97 -18.93 -3.20
C GLN A 183 26.29 -18.38 -4.58
N GLU A 184 25.34 -17.74 -5.23
CA GLU A 184 25.44 -17.30 -6.62
C GLU A 184 26.00 -15.90 -6.80
N GLN A 185 26.00 -15.09 -5.73
CA GLN A 185 26.43 -13.67 -5.74
C GLN A 185 25.77 -12.87 -6.88
N ALA A 186 24.52 -13.23 -7.20
CA ALA A 186 23.72 -12.63 -8.26
C ALA A 186 22.91 -11.43 -7.75
N ALA A 187 22.77 -11.27 -6.44
CA ALA A 187 22.17 -10.12 -5.78
C ALA A 187 23.01 -9.71 -4.57
N VAL A 188 22.91 -8.44 -4.18
CA VAL A 188 23.46 -7.91 -2.92
C VAL A 188 22.40 -7.88 -1.82
N ASP A 189 21.13 -7.90 -2.22
CA ASP A 189 19.98 -8.00 -1.34
C ASP A 189 18.80 -8.61 -2.09
N VAL A 190 17.93 -9.31 -1.36
CA VAL A 190 16.71 -9.93 -1.88
C VAL A 190 15.69 -9.99 -0.77
N GLY A 191 14.43 -9.77 -1.10
CA GLY A 191 13.33 -9.91 -0.15
C GLY A 191 12.02 -10.19 -0.85
N THR A 192 11.02 -10.43 -0.03
CA THR A 192 9.65 -10.75 -0.45
C THR A 192 8.66 -9.86 0.25
N GLN A 193 7.54 -9.60 -0.39
CA GLN A 193 6.45 -8.82 0.18
C GLN A 193 5.10 -9.41 -0.22
N PHE A 194 4.15 -9.31 0.69
CA PHE A 194 2.76 -9.67 0.48
C PHE A 194 1.87 -8.45 0.68
N ASP A 195 1.37 -7.90 -0.40
CA ASP A 195 0.46 -6.76 -0.38
C ASP A 195 -0.98 -7.30 -0.48
N ALA A 196 -1.47 -7.80 0.65
CA ALA A 196 -2.85 -8.24 0.77
C ALA A 196 -3.77 -7.04 1.06
N GLY A 197 -4.98 -7.10 0.54
CA GLY A 197 -6.02 -6.11 0.81
C GLY A 197 -7.40 -6.76 0.96
N PHE A 198 -8.45 -5.95 0.95
CA PHE A 198 -9.83 -6.45 0.91
C PHE A 198 -10.09 -7.33 -0.32
N ASP A 199 -9.49 -6.96 -1.45
CA ASP A 199 -9.53 -7.72 -2.70
C ASP A 199 -8.18 -8.40 -2.94
N PRO A 200 -8.09 -9.36 -3.89
CA PRO A 200 -6.84 -10.01 -4.27
C PRO A 200 -5.74 -9.01 -4.62
N GLY A 201 -4.61 -9.15 -3.97
CA GLY A 201 -3.44 -8.28 -4.10
C GLY A 201 -2.27 -8.92 -4.85
N LEU A 202 -1.06 -8.55 -4.44
CA LEU A 202 0.18 -9.07 -5.03
C LEU A 202 1.06 -9.75 -3.97
N ALA A 203 1.71 -10.82 -4.36
CA ALA A 203 2.92 -11.33 -3.73
C ALA A 203 4.09 -11.02 -4.67
N TRP A 204 5.19 -10.50 -4.16
CA TRP A 204 6.31 -10.12 -5.00
C TRP A 204 7.66 -10.34 -4.33
N VAL A 205 8.65 -10.53 -5.17
CA VAL A 205 10.07 -10.68 -4.82
C VAL A 205 10.81 -9.50 -5.41
N TYR A 206 11.75 -8.93 -4.68
CA TYR A 206 12.72 -7.99 -5.24
C TYR A 206 14.15 -8.52 -5.07
N ALA A 207 15.03 -8.08 -5.95
CA ALA A 207 16.45 -8.28 -5.83
C ALA A 207 17.21 -7.02 -6.23
N VAL A 208 18.23 -6.68 -5.45
CA VAL A 208 19.19 -5.62 -5.75
C VAL A 208 20.39 -6.28 -6.42
N VAL A 209 20.55 -6.05 -7.72
CA VAL A 209 21.62 -6.67 -8.51
C VAL A 209 22.92 -5.89 -8.32
N PRO A 210 24.11 -6.53 -8.18
CA PRO A 210 25.37 -5.81 -8.06
C PRO A 210 25.63 -4.85 -9.22
N PRO A 211 26.42 -3.77 -9.05
CA PRO A 211 26.82 -2.90 -10.15
C PRO A 211 27.45 -3.70 -11.30
N GLY A 212 26.91 -3.54 -12.50
CA GLY A 212 27.36 -4.31 -13.68
C GLY A 212 26.93 -5.78 -13.70
N GLY A 213 26.10 -6.22 -12.76
CA GLY A 213 25.59 -7.59 -12.69
C GLY A 213 24.56 -7.90 -13.79
N ASP A 214 24.32 -9.15 -14.03
CA ASP A 214 23.39 -9.64 -15.05
C ASP A 214 21.98 -9.84 -14.47
N VAL A 215 21.09 -8.88 -14.71
CA VAL A 215 19.67 -8.93 -14.28
C VAL A 215 18.96 -10.17 -14.83
N THR A 216 19.27 -10.58 -16.08
CA THR A 216 18.64 -11.76 -16.69
C THR A 216 19.06 -13.05 -16.00
N ARG A 217 20.31 -13.12 -15.54
CA ARG A 217 20.78 -14.24 -14.72
C ARG A 217 20.06 -14.26 -13.37
N THR A 218 19.97 -13.11 -12.69
CA THR A 218 19.29 -13.00 -11.39
C THR A 218 17.82 -13.42 -11.50
N GLU A 219 17.12 -12.95 -12.53
CA GLU A 219 15.74 -13.34 -12.82
C GLU A 219 15.55 -14.87 -12.96
N LYS A 220 16.46 -15.54 -13.65
CA LYS A 220 16.39 -17.01 -13.84
C LYS A 220 16.71 -17.81 -12.57
N LEU A 221 17.34 -17.18 -11.60
CA LEU A 221 17.70 -17.82 -10.33
C LEU A 221 16.62 -17.70 -9.29
N ILE A 222 15.72 -16.71 -9.41
CA ILE A 222 14.48 -16.58 -8.62
C ILE A 222 13.48 -17.64 -9.05
#